data_4062faae01ddbc716cb5a99219005c45
#
_entry.id   4062faae01ddbc716cb5a99219005c45
#
_cell.length_a   1.000
_cell.length_b   1.000
_cell.length_c   1.000
_cell.angle_alpha   90.00
_cell.angle_beta   90.00
_cell.angle_gamma   90.00
#
_symmetry.space_group_name_H-M   'P 1'
#
loop_
_entity.id
_entity.type
_entity.pdbx_description
1 polymer ?
#
loop_
_entity_poly.entity_id
_entity_poly.type
_entity_poly.pdbx_seq_one_letter_code
_entity_poly.pdbx_strand_id
1 'polypeptide(L)'
;MKKILVILTMLVLLISCGKKGTKNDPFKDLGNNKGGSSKQVNEVEKYNFYVGVHNQLLSFEKSAGDYFEDAGAEAQFKKPDGSINVNLYQIPQIIQQMQKAKEAKPKWDDLDKSLDALLPIFEELQPLAQDMKGYYDGKDYTSDNYKKAQEYHTKFLELIKKYEAAVVPFRTAMDKKVAEQKESEAKMYQKEGRMIAYNRMTIMNVAEEVLAEISAQKLNGANFTSGDASKFKALQEKLIKATADYQTSIRDEKLLKMEGKKADDTHSFERFLDEANDFKASLVSLIERIEKKEALDEHTLRNSFFLENKEGSPENIVKHFNELVGEYNNSIR
;
A
#
# COMPACT_ATOMS: atom_id res chain seq x y z
N MET A 1 2.18 -19.70 -19.17
CA MET A 1 2.52 -18.28 -18.89
C MET A 1 2.23 -18.02 -17.42
N LYS A 2 3.27 -18.00 -16.59
CA LYS A 2 3.12 -17.58 -15.19
C LYS A 2 2.96 -16.07 -15.23
N LYS A 3 1.72 -15.59 -15.05
CA LYS A 3 1.49 -14.18 -14.75
C LYS A 3 2.34 -13.86 -13.52
N ILE A 4 3.25 -12.90 -13.63
CA ILE A 4 3.91 -12.30 -12.48
C ILE A 4 2.75 -11.67 -11.71
N LEU A 5 2.25 -12.40 -10.73
CA LEU A 5 1.29 -11.90 -9.78
C LEU A 5 2.10 -10.95 -8.90
N VAL A 6 2.13 -9.68 -9.28
CA VAL A 6 2.53 -8.62 -8.35
C VAL A 6 1.52 -8.73 -7.22
N ILE A 7 1.90 -9.44 -6.17
CA ILE A 7 1.14 -9.45 -4.93
C ILE A 7 1.31 -8.04 -4.39
N LEU A 8 0.37 -7.19 -4.77
CA LEU A 8 0.21 -5.86 -4.20
C LEU A 8 -0.25 -6.08 -2.76
N THR A 9 0.68 -6.46 -1.88
CA THR A 9 0.48 -6.24 -0.46
C THR A 9 0.46 -4.72 -0.31
N MET A 10 -0.73 -4.12 -0.47
CA MET A 10 -0.96 -2.75 -0.06
C MET A 10 -0.76 -2.72 1.46
N LEU A 11 0.49 -2.51 1.85
CA LEU A 11 0.78 -2.02 3.18
C LEU A 11 0.25 -0.59 3.18
N VAL A 12 -0.99 -0.40 3.61
CA VAL A 12 -1.51 0.95 3.85
C VAL A 12 -0.81 1.45 5.09
N LEU A 13 0.33 2.06 4.84
CA LEU A 13 1.01 2.83 5.86
C LEU A 13 0.16 4.08 6.07
N LEU A 14 -0.65 4.04 7.12
CA LEU A 14 -1.44 5.17 7.60
C LEU A 14 -0.47 6.26 8.07
N ILE A 15 0.06 7.00 7.09
CA ILE A 15 0.92 8.12 7.38
C ILE A 15 0.07 9.37 7.32
N SER A 16 -0.11 9.96 8.46
CA SER A 16 -0.36 11.38 8.55
C SER A 16 0.81 12.11 7.89
N CYS A 17 0.73 12.31 6.56
CA CYS A 17 1.63 13.18 5.84
C CYS A 17 1.29 14.61 6.25
N GLY A 18 1.86 15.09 7.37
CA GLY A 18 1.80 16.45 7.81
C GLY A 18 2.36 17.38 6.74
N LYS A 19 1.49 17.96 5.89
CA LYS A 19 1.84 19.18 5.17
C LYS A 19 2.22 20.22 6.22
N LYS A 20 3.41 20.84 6.07
CA LYS A 20 3.79 22.04 6.82
C LYS A 20 2.62 23.02 6.85
N GLY A 21 2.04 23.23 8.01
CA GLY A 21 1.21 24.41 8.21
C GLY A 21 -0.16 24.27 8.87
N THR A 22 -0.54 23.17 9.49
CA THR A 22 -1.76 23.14 10.32
C THR A 22 -1.44 22.95 11.79
N LYS A 23 -2.13 23.74 12.64
CA LYS A 23 -1.90 23.83 14.10
C LYS A 23 -2.29 22.56 14.89
N ASN A 24 -2.77 21.51 14.23
CA ASN A 24 -3.28 20.27 14.84
C ASN A 24 -2.64 19.03 14.18
N ASP A 25 -1.32 18.95 14.23
CA ASP A 25 -0.59 17.71 13.93
C ASP A 25 -0.66 16.82 15.19
N PRO A 26 -1.30 15.63 15.15
CA PRO A 26 -1.36 14.74 16.31
C PRO A 26 0.02 14.28 16.79
N PHE A 27 1.04 14.37 15.94
CA PHE A 27 2.43 14.15 16.31
C PHE A 27 3.13 15.42 16.85
N LYS A 28 2.53 16.60 16.72
CA LYS A 28 3.08 17.84 17.24
C LYS A 28 3.02 17.89 18.77
N ASP A 29 2.03 17.23 19.37
CA ASP A 29 1.94 17.10 20.82
C ASP A 29 2.95 16.11 21.39
N LEU A 30 3.41 15.13 20.61
CA LEU A 30 4.55 14.28 21.00
C LEU A 30 5.87 15.05 21.02
N GLY A 31 6.00 16.13 20.24
CA GLY A 31 7.18 17.01 20.22
C GLY A 31 7.07 18.22 21.17
N ASN A 32 5.86 18.62 21.60
CA ASN A 32 5.62 19.78 22.49
C ASN A 32 5.51 19.40 23.97
N ASN A 33 5.45 18.12 24.29
CA ASN A 33 5.69 17.71 25.66
C ASN A 33 7.17 18.01 25.96
N LYS A 34 7.45 19.02 26.78
CA LYS A 34 8.81 19.43 27.19
C LYS A 34 9.62 18.33 27.90
N GLY A 35 9.28 17.05 27.69
CA GLY A 35 9.90 15.83 28.14
C GLY A 35 9.95 14.71 27.08
N GLY A 36 9.41 14.91 25.88
CA GLY A 36 9.56 13.96 24.74
C GLY A 36 10.99 14.01 24.21
N SER A 37 11.75 12.94 24.36
CA SER A 37 13.16 12.93 24.03
C SER A 37 13.34 13.14 22.52
N SER A 38 14.39 13.88 22.14
CA SER A 38 14.87 14.03 20.74
C SER A 38 14.98 12.68 20.00
N LYS A 39 15.08 11.58 20.72
CA LYS A 39 15.08 10.20 20.23
C LYS A 39 13.75 9.79 19.58
N GLN A 40 12.61 10.18 20.14
CA GLN A 40 11.29 9.79 19.61
C GLN A 40 10.95 10.53 18.31
N VAL A 41 11.31 11.81 18.20
CA VAL A 41 11.16 12.57 16.94
C VAL A 41 11.98 11.94 15.82
N ASN A 42 13.21 11.52 16.13
CA ASN A 42 14.10 10.88 15.18
C ASN A 42 13.57 9.50 14.72
N GLU A 43 12.90 8.74 15.60
CA GLU A 43 12.30 7.45 15.23
C GLU A 43 11.13 7.61 14.25
N VAL A 44 10.25 8.59 14.47
CA VAL A 44 9.14 8.90 13.56
C VAL A 44 9.65 9.38 12.20
N GLU A 45 10.65 10.25 12.19
CA GLU A 45 11.25 10.73 10.95
C GLU A 45 11.88 9.57 10.15
N LYS A 46 12.65 8.71 10.82
CA LYS A 46 13.25 7.53 10.21
C LYS A 46 12.18 6.58 9.65
N TYR A 47 11.12 6.32 10.42
CA TYR A 47 9.99 5.52 9.97
C TYR A 47 9.39 6.09 8.68
N ASN A 48 9.17 7.39 8.61
CA ASN A 48 8.63 8.06 7.43
C ASN A 48 9.54 7.93 6.20
N PHE A 49 10.87 7.91 6.38
CA PHE A 49 11.80 7.64 5.27
C PHE A 49 11.60 6.22 4.72
N TYR A 50 11.49 5.20 5.58
CA TYR A 50 11.27 3.83 5.15
C TYR A 50 9.93 3.63 4.46
N VAL A 51 8.90 4.29 4.96
CA VAL A 51 7.60 4.35 4.30
C VAL A 51 7.70 4.99 2.92
N GLY A 52 8.42 6.08 2.81
CA GLY A 52 8.70 6.73 1.53
C GLY A 52 9.41 5.80 0.55
N VAL A 53 10.42 5.04 1.01
CA VAL A 53 11.07 4.00 0.20
C VAL A 53 10.06 2.96 -0.25
N HIS A 54 9.26 2.41 0.66
CA HIS A 54 8.26 1.39 0.34
C HIS A 54 7.29 1.85 -0.76
N ASN A 55 6.71 3.04 -0.60
CA ASN A 55 5.75 3.58 -1.57
C ASN A 55 6.38 3.82 -2.95
N GLN A 56 7.62 4.26 -2.99
CA GLN A 56 8.35 4.45 -4.24
C GLN A 56 8.71 3.12 -4.91
N LEU A 57 9.01 2.07 -4.14
CA LEU A 57 9.22 0.73 -4.69
C LEU A 57 7.95 0.17 -5.34
N LEU A 58 6.76 0.38 -4.75
CA LEU A 58 5.49 0.01 -5.37
C LEU A 58 5.26 0.74 -6.70
N SER A 59 5.58 2.04 -6.74
CA SER A 59 5.50 2.82 -7.99
C SER A 59 6.48 2.32 -9.05
N PHE A 60 7.69 1.94 -8.65
CA PHE A 60 8.69 1.34 -9.53
C PHE A 60 8.21 -0.01 -10.09
N GLU A 61 7.66 -0.88 -9.26
CA GLU A 61 7.13 -2.19 -9.68
C GLU A 61 6.02 -2.05 -10.71
N LYS A 62 5.11 -1.08 -10.50
CA LYS A 62 4.09 -0.77 -11.49
C LYS A 62 4.71 -0.36 -12.82
N SER A 63 5.64 0.59 -12.81
CA SER A 63 6.30 1.07 -14.03
C SER A 63 7.13 -0.02 -14.73
N ALA A 64 7.76 -0.92 -13.97
CA ALA A 64 8.44 -2.08 -14.54
C ALA A 64 7.46 -3.08 -15.16
N GLY A 65 6.28 -3.26 -14.51
CA GLY A 65 5.19 -4.06 -15.04
C GLY A 65 4.68 -3.52 -16.38
N ASP A 66 4.41 -2.22 -16.46
CA ASP A 66 3.97 -1.54 -17.69
C ASP A 66 4.98 -1.75 -18.83
N TYR A 67 6.28 -1.65 -18.55
CA TYR A 67 7.31 -1.97 -19.54
C TYR A 67 7.24 -3.43 -20.01
N PHE A 68 7.06 -4.39 -19.11
CA PHE A 68 6.99 -5.81 -19.48
C PHE A 68 5.68 -6.19 -20.17
N GLU A 69 4.62 -5.46 -20.02
CA GLU A 69 3.40 -5.63 -20.82
C GLU A 69 3.68 -5.35 -22.30
N ASP A 70 4.46 -4.31 -22.59
CA ASP A 70 4.85 -3.93 -23.94
C ASP A 70 5.97 -4.82 -24.51
N ALA A 71 7.05 -5.00 -23.75
CA ALA A 71 8.31 -5.63 -24.19
C ALA A 71 8.36 -7.16 -24.00
N GLY A 72 7.36 -7.72 -23.27
CA GLY A 72 7.36 -9.12 -22.86
C GLY A 72 8.10 -9.34 -21.53
N ALA A 73 7.70 -10.35 -20.77
CA ALA A 73 8.32 -10.72 -19.49
C ALA A 73 9.35 -11.87 -19.62
N GLU A 74 9.58 -12.37 -20.82
CA GLU A 74 10.51 -13.46 -21.11
C GLU A 74 11.91 -12.92 -21.47
N ALA A 75 12.91 -13.76 -21.50
CA ALA A 75 14.27 -13.36 -21.87
C ALA A 75 14.38 -12.80 -23.30
N GLN A 76 13.49 -13.21 -24.18
CA GLN A 76 13.40 -12.71 -25.54
C GLN A 76 12.50 -11.46 -25.57
N PHE A 77 13.06 -10.35 -26.03
CA PHE A 77 12.33 -9.11 -26.25
C PHE A 77 11.20 -9.32 -27.27
N LYS A 78 9.99 -8.91 -26.89
CA LYS A 78 8.84 -8.88 -27.78
C LYS A 78 8.76 -7.53 -28.45
N LYS A 79 8.88 -7.50 -29.79
CA LYS A 79 8.67 -6.27 -30.55
C LYS A 79 7.23 -5.80 -30.37
N PRO A 80 7.00 -4.59 -29.87
CA PRO A 80 5.64 -4.08 -29.65
C PRO A 80 4.96 -3.70 -30.98
N ASP A 81 3.63 -3.69 -30.96
CA ASP A 81 2.84 -3.16 -32.10
C ASP A 81 2.83 -1.63 -32.13
N GLY A 82 3.32 -0.96 -31.07
CA GLY A 82 3.39 0.48 -30.92
C GLY A 82 4.73 0.95 -30.34
N SER A 83 4.69 2.07 -29.61
CA SER A 83 5.86 2.60 -28.88
C SER A 83 5.92 1.99 -27.48
N ILE A 84 7.14 1.71 -27.00
CA ILE A 84 7.38 1.36 -25.60
C ILE A 84 7.55 2.65 -24.80
N ASN A 85 6.82 2.76 -23.70
CA ASN A 85 6.98 3.87 -22.77
C ASN A 85 7.84 3.43 -21.57
N VAL A 86 9.04 3.99 -21.44
CA VAL A 86 9.94 3.75 -20.32
C VAL A 86 9.73 4.84 -19.27
N ASN A 87 8.86 4.58 -18.32
CA ASN A 87 8.46 5.51 -17.27
C ASN A 87 9.12 5.18 -15.91
N LEU A 88 10.46 5.26 -15.84
CA LEU A 88 11.27 4.90 -14.68
C LEU A 88 11.89 6.14 -13.98
N TYR A 89 11.23 7.30 -14.06
CA TYR A 89 11.73 8.59 -13.56
C TYR A 89 11.88 8.65 -12.05
N GLN A 90 11.26 7.76 -11.29
CA GLN A 90 11.32 7.73 -9.83
C GLN A 90 12.63 7.17 -9.26
N ILE A 91 13.46 6.50 -10.06
CA ILE A 91 14.70 5.83 -9.61
C ILE A 91 15.63 6.77 -8.83
N PRO A 92 15.95 8.00 -9.28
CA PRO A 92 16.80 8.91 -8.50
C PRO A 92 16.23 9.27 -7.13
N GLN A 93 14.90 9.39 -7.02
CA GLN A 93 14.23 9.67 -5.75
C GLN A 93 14.29 8.46 -4.81
N ILE A 94 14.15 7.24 -5.35
CA ILE A 94 14.31 6.00 -4.58
C ILE A 94 15.70 5.93 -3.96
N ILE A 95 16.75 6.16 -4.74
CA ILE A 95 18.15 6.20 -4.27
C ILE A 95 18.31 7.21 -3.14
N GLN A 96 17.85 8.45 -3.36
CA GLN A 96 17.97 9.52 -2.35
C GLN A 96 17.22 9.14 -1.06
N GLN A 97 16.03 8.56 -1.18
CA GLN A 97 15.21 8.19 -0.03
C GLN A 97 15.86 7.05 0.76
N MET A 98 16.41 6.04 0.08
CA MET A 98 17.16 4.96 0.71
C MET A 98 18.38 5.48 1.48
N GLN A 99 19.14 6.41 0.90
CA GLN A 99 20.29 7.02 1.56
C GLN A 99 19.88 7.77 2.82
N LYS A 100 18.82 8.60 2.76
CA LYS A 100 18.27 9.31 3.93
C LYS A 100 17.80 8.35 5.03
N ALA A 101 17.11 7.26 4.66
CA ALA A 101 16.66 6.26 5.61
C ALA A 101 17.83 5.59 6.35
N LYS A 102 18.90 5.27 5.64
CA LYS A 102 20.13 4.67 6.23
C LYS A 102 20.88 5.64 7.14
N GLU A 103 20.94 6.92 6.81
CA GLU A 103 21.63 7.95 7.61
C GLU A 103 20.88 8.31 8.87
N ALA A 104 19.56 8.25 8.85
CA ALA A 104 18.70 8.63 9.96
C ALA A 104 18.90 7.76 11.21
N LYS A 105 18.65 8.34 12.39
CA LYS A 105 18.78 7.66 13.69
C LYS A 105 17.38 7.41 14.29
N PRO A 106 17.25 6.36 15.14
CA PRO A 106 18.27 5.37 15.54
C PRO A 106 18.60 4.38 14.43
N LYS A 107 19.62 3.53 14.60
CA LYS A 107 19.86 2.41 13.67
C LYS A 107 18.78 1.34 13.84
N TRP A 108 18.31 0.82 12.69
CA TRP A 108 17.39 -0.30 12.60
C TRP A 108 18.00 -1.41 11.74
N ASP A 109 18.76 -2.26 12.40
CA ASP A 109 19.69 -3.17 11.73
C ASP A 109 19.07 -3.98 10.59
N ASP A 110 17.87 -4.56 10.79
CA ASP A 110 17.19 -5.36 9.77
C ASP A 110 16.82 -4.52 8.54
N LEU A 111 16.26 -3.32 8.76
CA LEU A 111 15.85 -2.40 7.69
C LEU A 111 17.05 -1.74 7.02
N ASP A 112 17.99 -1.22 7.81
CA ASP A 112 19.21 -0.57 7.27
C ASP A 112 19.99 -1.56 6.39
N LYS A 113 20.15 -2.83 6.84
CA LYS A 113 20.84 -3.88 6.10
C LYS A 113 20.07 -4.29 4.81
N SER A 114 18.76 -4.28 4.83
CA SER A 114 17.98 -4.59 3.62
C SER A 114 18.18 -3.55 2.51
N LEU A 115 18.39 -2.28 2.87
CA LEU A 115 18.72 -1.23 1.91
C LEU A 115 20.16 -1.38 1.34
N ASP A 116 21.08 -2.01 2.06
CA ASP A 116 22.43 -2.30 1.52
C ASP A 116 22.37 -3.24 0.31
N ALA A 117 21.35 -4.11 0.24
CA ALA A 117 21.15 -5.00 -0.89
C ALA A 117 20.40 -4.33 -2.05
N LEU A 118 19.47 -3.40 -1.75
CA LEU A 118 18.64 -2.73 -2.74
C LEU A 118 19.34 -1.57 -3.43
N LEU A 119 20.07 -0.75 -2.68
CA LEU A 119 20.68 0.49 -3.18
C LEU A 119 21.58 0.28 -4.41
N PRO A 120 22.53 -0.70 -4.43
CA PRO A 120 23.36 -0.93 -5.61
C PRO A 120 22.56 -1.29 -6.86
N ILE A 121 21.43 -2.00 -6.71
CA ILE A 121 20.58 -2.38 -7.84
C ILE A 121 19.96 -1.13 -8.47
N PHE A 122 19.48 -0.19 -7.66
CA PHE A 122 18.93 1.07 -8.17
C PHE A 122 19.99 1.99 -8.75
N GLU A 123 21.22 1.97 -8.23
CA GLU A 123 22.37 2.68 -8.80
C GLU A 123 22.76 2.11 -10.18
N GLU A 124 22.63 0.79 -10.41
CA GLU A 124 22.79 0.16 -11.73
C GLU A 124 21.57 0.43 -12.66
N LEU A 125 20.36 0.47 -12.11
CA LEU A 125 19.13 0.75 -12.86
C LEU A 125 19.06 2.18 -13.38
N GLN A 126 19.61 3.15 -12.66
CA GLN A 126 19.49 4.57 -13.01
C GLN A 126 20.07 4.90 -14.40
N PRO A 127 21.34 4.59 -14.73
CA PRO A 127 21.86 4.85 -16.07
C PRO A 127 21.15 4.01 -17.14
N LEU A 128 20.83 2.75 -16.86
CA LEU A 128 20.09 1.91 -17.79
C LEU A 128 18.73 2.52 -18.16
N ALA A 129 17.97 3.00 -17.18
CA ALA A 129 16.66 3.61 -17.39
C ALA A 129 16.76 4.89 -18.23
N GLN A 130 17.82 5.69 -18.03
CA GLN A 130 18.10 6.89 -18.83
C GLN A 130 18.42 6.53 -20.27
N ASP A 131 19.27 5.52 -20.49
CA ASP A 131 19.63 5.04 -21.81
C ASP A 131 18.42 4.47 -22.56
N MET A 132 17.62 3.63 -21.88
CA MET A 132 16.39 3.07 -22.41
C MET A 132 15.43 4.19 -22.83
N LYS A 133 15.20 5.16 -21.94
CA LYS A 133 14.32 6.29 -22.23
C LYS A 133 14.80 7.07 -23.45
N GLY A 134 16.08 7.43 -23.53
CA GLY A 134 16.65 8.13 -24.69
C GLY A 134 16.47 7.37 -25.98
N TYR A 135 16.73 6.06 -25.98
CA TYR A 135 16.59 5.19 -27.15
C TYR A 135 15.14 5.07 -27.64
N TYR A 136 14.18 4.90 -26.74
CA TYR A 136 12.77 4.78 -27.13
C TYR A 136 12.15 6.13 -27.51
N ASP A 137 12.42 7.19 -26.78
CA ASP A 137 11.95 8.55 -27.08
C ASP A 137 12.53 9.07 -28.42
N GLY A 138 13.80 8.79 -28.67
CA GLY A 138 14.51 9.13 -29.92
C GLY A 138 14.08 8.26 -31.13
N LYS A 139 13.31 7.18 -30.89
CA LYS A 139 12.92 6.18 -31.90
C LYS A 139 14.12 5.52 -32.60
N ASP A 140 15.26 5.41 -31.91
CA ASP A 140 16.49 4.82 -32.45
C ASP A 140 16.30 3.36 -32.87
N TYR A 141 15.28 2.68 -32.30
CA TYR A 141 14.87 1.34 -32.67
C TYR A 141 14.49 1.17 -34.16
N THR A 142 14.15 2.27 -34.82
CA THR A 142 13.85 2.25 -36.26
C THR A 142 15.11 2.07 -37.10
N SER A 143 16.27 2.52 -36.62
CA SER A 143 17.54 2.44 -37.31
C SER A 143 18.28 1.12 -37.12
N ASP A 144 18.13 0.50 -35.93
CA ASP A 144 18.83 -0.73 -35.57
C ASP A 144 17.95 -1.99 -35.54
N ASN A 145 16.70 -1.84 -35.94
CA ASN A 145 15.68 -2.90 -35.94
C ASN A 145 15.53 -3.58 -34.58
N TYR A 146 15.50 -2.78 -33.48
CA TYR A 146 15.36 -3.21 -32.09
C TYR A 146 16.54 -4.04 -31.53
N LYS A 147 17.71 -4.02 -32.16
CA LYS A 147 18.87 -4.75 -31.65
C LYS A 147 19.26 -4.28 -30.25
N LYS A 148 19.35 -2.97 -30.06
CA LYS A 148 19.70 -2.37 -28.77
C LYS A 148 18.57 -2.54 -27.73
N ALA A 149 17.32 -2.59 -28.19
CA ALA A 149 16.17 -2.90 -27.34
C ALA A 149 16.32 -4.29 -26.66
N GLN A 150 16.75 -5.29 -27.43
CA GLN A 150 17.02 -6.65 -26.87
C GLN A 150 18.13 -6.61 -25.81
N GLU A 151 19.18 -5.82 -26.02
CA GLU A 151 20.29 -5.68 -25.08
C GLU A 151 19.81 -5.02 -23.76
N TYR A 152 19.06 -3.93 -23.89
CA TYR A 152 18.46 -3.23 -22.74
C TYR A 152 17.48 -4.11 -21.98
N HIS A 153 16.61 -4.82 -22.69
CA HIS A 153 15.64 -5.74 -22.10
C HIS A 153 16.33 -6.83 -21.29
N THR A 154 17.39 -7.44 -21.81
CA THR A 154 18.16 -8.45 -21.10
C THR A 154 18.75 -7.90 -19.80
N LYS A 155 19.40 -6.73 -19.85
CA LYS A 155 19.98 -6.07 -18.67
C LYS A 155 18.91 -5.69 -17.64
N PHE A 156 17.79 -5.12 -18.11
CA PHE A 156 16.69 -4.74 -17.23
C PHE A 156 16.10 -5.94 -16.53
N LEU A 157 15.84 -7.03 -17.26
CA LEU A 157 15.33 -8.29 -16.70
C LEU A 157 16.27 -8.90 -15.66
N GLU A 158 17.60 -8.84 -15.88
CA GLU A 158 18.58 -9.29 -14.89
C GLU A 158 18.54 -8.47 -13.61
N LEU A 159 18.43 -7.14 -13.72
CA LEU A 159 18.33 -6.25 -12.56
C LEU A 159 16.99 -6.41 -11.81
N ILE A 160 15.89 -6.64 -12.53
CA ILE A 160 14.60 -6.96 -11.91
C ILE A 160 14.66 -8.27 -11.12
N LYS A 161 15.30 -9.31 -11.64
CA LYS A 161 15.51 -10.56 -10.88
C LYS A 161 16.33 -10.38 -9.62
N LYS A 162 17.39 -9.55 -9.67
CA LYS A 162 18.16 -9.17 -8.48
C LYS A 162 17.28 -8.40 -7.48
N TYR A 163 16.48 -7.46 -7.98
CA TYR A 163 15.55 -6.67 -7.19
C TYR A 163 14.50 -7.55 -6.50
N GLU A 164 13.86 -8.47 -7.20
CA GLU A 164 12.86 -9.39 -6.65
C GLU A 164 13.41 -10.20 -5.45
N ALA A 165 14.65 -10.61 -5.52
CA ALA A 165 15.32 -11.31 -4.41
C ALA A 165 15.66 -10.35 -3.25
N ALA A 166 16.13 -9.15 -3.55
CA ALA A 166 16.58 -8.18 -2.56
C ALA A 166 15.43 -7.46 -1.84
N VAL A 167 14.26 -7.32 -2.47
CA VAL A 167 13.10 -6.61 -1.88
C VAL A 167 12.39 -7.43 -0.80
N VAL A 168 12.51 -8.76 -0.82
CA VAL A 168 11.83 -9.64 0.15
C VAL A 168 12.26 -9.38 1.60
N PRO A 169 13.57 -9.34 1.94
CA PRO A 169 14.00 -8.99 3.29
C PRO A 169 13.54 -7.59 3.73
N PHE A 170 13.55 -6.61 2.82
CA PHE A 170 13.05 -5.27 3.09
C PHE A 170 11.58 -5.29 3.48
N ARG A 171 10.73 -5.94 2.69
CA ARG A 171 9.30 -6.06 3.00
C ARG A 171 9.05 -6.75 4.33
N THR A 172 9.72 -7.87 4.58
CA THR A 172 9.60 -8.60 5.85
C THR A 172 9.97 -7.71 7.05
N ALA A 173 11.04 -6.94 6.94
CA ALA A 173 11.46 -6.03 8.01
C ALA A 173 10.49 -4.84 8.16
N MET A 174 9.94 -4.32 7.06
CA MET A 174 8.90 -3.28 7.09
C MET A 174 7.61 -3.79 7.74
N ASP A 175 7.13 -4.97 7.36
CA ASP A 175 5.91 -5.57 7.93
C ASP A 175 6.03 -5.72 9.45
N LYS A 176 7.19 -6.22 9.92
CA LYS A 176 7.50 -6.30 11.34
C LYS A 176 7.46 -4.92 12.02
N LYS A 177 8.11 -3.91 11.39
CA LYS A 177 8.16 -2.56 11.95
C LYS A 177 6.79 -1.90 12.01
N VAL A 178 5.97 -2.10 10.99
CA VAL A 178 4.58 -1.63 10.96
C VAL A 178 3.75 -2.29 12.06
N ALA A 179 3.89 -3.60 12.26
CA ALA A 179 3.18 -4.32 13.33
C ALA A 179 3.58 -3.78 14.72
N GLU A 180 4.89 -3.58 14.96
CA GLU A 180 5.38 -2.96 16.20
C GLU A 180 4.80 -1.56 16.41
N GLN A 181 4.74 -0.74 15.36
CA GLN A 181 4.19 0.62 15.42
C GLN A 181 2.70 0.58 15.76
N LYS A 182 1.92 -0.24 15.07
CA LYS A 182 0.48 -0.42 15.33
C LYS A 182 0.20 -0.87 16.76
N GLU A 183 0.97 -1.81 17.27
CA GLU A 183 0.85 -2.27 18.66
C GLU A 183 1.16 -1.16 19.68
N SER A 184 2.21 -0.37 19.40
CA SER A 184 2.58 0.77 20.23
C SER A 184 1.50 1.84 20.24
N GLU A 185 0.94 2.19 19.09
CA GLU A 185 -0.14 3.16 18.96
C GLU A 185 -1.42 2.67 19.64
N ALA A 186 -1.76 1.39 19.49
CA ALA A 186 -2.91 0.79 20.17
C ALA A 186 -2.81 0.94 21.69
N LYS A 187 -1.64 0.60 22.26
CA LYS A 187 -1.38 0.74 23.69
C LYS A 187 -1.44 2.20 24.14
N MET A 188 -0.92 3.11 23.33
CA MET A 188 -0.97 4.55 23.61
C MET A 188 -2.41 5.05 23.66
N TYR A 189 -3.22 4.77 22.63
CA TYR A 189 -4.62 5.20 22.58
C TYR A 189 -5.43 4.66 23.76
N GLN A 190 -5.25 3.37 24.10
CA GLN A 190 -5.92 2.76 25.27
C GLN A 190 -5.49 3.44 26.58
N LYS A 191 -4.20 3.67 26.78
CA LYS A 191 -3.66 4.34 27.98
C LYS A 191 -4.16 5.76 28.13
N GLU A 192 -4.29 6.49 27.02
CA GLU A 192 -4.78 7.86 27.00
C GLU A 192 -6.32 7.95 27.01
N GLY A 193 -7.03 6.81 26.90
CA GLY A 193 -8.49 6.77 26.80
C GLY A 193 -9.03 7.29 25.46
N ARG A 194 -8.21 7.40 24.42
CA ARG A 194 -8.56 7.87 23.07
C ARG A 194 -9.23 6.74 22.29
N MET A 195 -10.40 6.35 22.76
CA MET A 195 -11.09 5.17 22.23
C MET A 195 -11.65 5.34 20.83
N ILE A 196 -11.93 6.58 20.37
CA ILE A 196 -12.34 6.85 18.99
C ILE A 196 -11.17 6.51 18.04
N ALA A 197 -9.96 7.02 18.34
CA ALA A 197 -8.76 6.70 17.56
C ALA A 197 -8.44 5.21 17.57
N TYR A 198 -8.54 4.56 18.75
CA TYR A 198 -8.33 3.11 18.91
C TYR A 198 -9.30 2.28 18.05
N ASN A 199 -10.60 2.57 18.13
CA ASN A 199 -11.62 1.83 17.41
C ASN A 199 -11.52 2.04 15.90
N ARG A 200 -11.23 3.27 15.47
CA ARG A 200 -10.96 3.60 14.06
C ARG A 200 -9.76 2.80 13.52
N MET A 201 -8.65 2.75 14.25
CA MET A 201 -7.49 1.94 13.89
C MET A 201 -7.82 0.45 13.85
N THR A 202 -8.68 -0.04 14.75
CA THR A 202 -9.13 -1.44 14.76
C THR A 202 -9.89 -1.81 13.49
N ILE A 203 -10.77 -0.93 13.00
CA ILE A 203 -11.47 -1.13 11.72
C ILE A 203 -10.45 -1.27 10.58
N MET A 204 -9.47 -0.36 10.50
CA MET A 204 -8.44 -0.41 9.46
C MET A 204 -7.63 -1.71 9.50
N ASN A 205 -7.23 -2.15 10.70
CA ASN A 205 -6.49 -3.39 10.85
C ASN A 205 -7.28 -4.61 10.35
N VAL A 206 -8.59 -4.68 10.66
CA VAL A 206 -9.44 -5.78 10.16
C VAL A 206 -9.62 -5.69 8.65
N ALA A 207 -9.79 -4.49 8.09
CA ALA A 207 -9.88 -4.29 6.65
C ALA A 207 -8.60 -4.74 5.92
N GLU A 208 -7.42 -4.46 6.48
CA GLU A 208 -6.14 -4.97 5.97
C GLU A 208 -6.03 -6.51 6.07
N GLU A 209 -6.53 -7.11 7.17
CA GLU A 209 -6.59 -8.57 7.30
C GLU A 209 -7.46 -9.19 6.18
N VAL A 210 -8.54 -8.53 5.75
CA VAL A 210 -9.37 -8.98 4.62
C VAL A 210 -8.56 -8.96 3.31
N LEU A 211 -7.84 -7.87 3.03
CA LEU A 211 -6.99 -7.80 1.83
C LEU A 211 -5.86 -8.84 1.87
N ALA A 212 -5.25 -9.05 3.03
CA ALA A 212 -4.22 -10.06 3.22
C ALA A 212 -4.77 -11.47 2.95
N GLU A 213 -6.01 -11.77 3.37
CA GLU A 213 -6.65 -13.06 3.11
C GLU A 213 -7.00 -13.24 1.62
N ILE A 214 -7.49 -12.21 0.93
CA ILE A 214 -7.68 -12.21 -0.53
C ILE A 214 -6.35 -12.56 -1.24
N SER A 215 -5.27 -11.93 -0.82
CA SER A 215 -3.92 -12.17 -1.36
C SER A 215 -3.41 -13.57 -1.04
N ALA A 216 -3.56 -14.03 0.20
CA ALA A 216 -3.11 -15.35 0.65
C ALA A 216 -3.80 -16.48 -0.13
N GLN A 217 -5.09 -16.31 -0.41
CA GLN A 217 -5.85 -17.24 -1.24
C GLN A 217 -5.67 -17.01 -2.75
N LYS A 218 -4.92 -15.96 -3.16
CA LYS A 218 -4.69 -15.56 -4.56
C LYS A 218 -5.98 -15.33 -5.35
N LEU A 219 -6.97 -14.71 -4.71
CA LEU A 219 -8.28 -14.46 -5.30
C LEU A 219 -8.26 -13.21 -6.18
N ASN A 220 -9.02 -13.30 -7.27
CA ASN A 220 -9.33 -12.21 -8.19
C ASN A 220 -10.70 -12.45 -8.83
N GLY A 221 -11.21 -11.52 -9.62
CA GLY A 221 -12.53 -11.61 -10.24
C GLY A 221 -12.79 -12.91 -11.02
N ALA A 222 -11.74 -13.56 -11.55
CA ALA A 222 -11.89 -14.79 -12.34
C ALA A 222 -11.99 -16.07 -11.49
N ASN A 223 -11.49 -16.07 -10.25
CA ASN A 223 -11.34 -17.31 -9.47
C ASN A 223 -11.88 -17.23 -8.03
N PHE A 224 -12.37 -16.08 -7.57
CA PHE A 224 -12.71 -15.87 -6.15
C PHE A 224 -13.75 -16.85 -5.61
N THR A 225 -14.61 -17.40 -6.46
CA THR A 225 -15.59 -18.41 -6.05
C THR A 225 -14.98 -19.73 -5.56
N SER A 226 -13.68 -19.92 -5.75
CA SER A 226 -12.91 -21.05 -5.18
C SER A 226 -12.37 -20.78 -3.78
N GLY A 227 -12.57 -19.58 -3.25
CA GLY A 227 -12.06 -19.15 -1.95
C GLY A 227 -12.70 -19.90 -0.77
N ASP A 228 -12.01 -19.84 0.37
CA ASP A 228 -12.51 -20.32 1.66
C ASP A 228 -13.31 -19.21 2.36
N ALA A 229 -14.64 -19.28 2.26
CA ALA A 229 -15.54 -18.31 2.88
C ALA A 229 -15.44 -18.26 4.42
N SER A 230 -15.00 -19.35 5.07
CA SER A 230 -14.97 -19.41 6.55
C SER A 230 -14.00 -18.39 7.15
N LYS A 231 -12.88 -18.14 6.48
CA LYS A 231 -11.89 -17.16 6.88
C LYS A 231 -12.43 -15.72 6.78
N PHE A 232 -13.14 -15.43 5.70
CA PHE A 232 -13.79 -14.13 5.52
C PHE A 232 -14.92 -13.89 6.51
N LYS A 233 -15.69 -14.94 6.90
CA LYS A 233 -16.71 -14.84 7.95
C LYS A 233 -16.11 -14.46 9.29
N ALA A 234 -14.99 -15.05 9.68
CA ALA A 234 -14.30 -14.69 10.92
C ALA A 234 -13.86 -13.21 10.92
N LEU A 235 -13.41 -12.69 9.76
CA LEU A 235 -13.06 -11.28 9.60
C LEU A 235 -14.29 -10.38 9.59
N GLN A 236 -15.39 -10.82 8.99
CA GLN A 236 -16.68 -10.11 9.02
C GLN A 236 -17.17 -9.91 10.46
N GLU A 237 -17.11 -10.95 11.31
CA GLU A 237 -17.49 -10.85 12.73
C GLU A 237 -16.64 -9.80 13.47
N LYS A 238 -15.32 -9.82 13.26
CA LYS A 238 -14.42 -8.78 13.80
C LYS A 238 -14.81 -7.39 13.34
N LEU A 239 -15.11 -7.24 12.05
CA LEU A 239 -15.45 -5.95 11.45
C LEU A 239 -16.79 -5.42 11.97
N ILE A 240 -17.80 -6.29 12.12
CA ILE A 240 -19.10 -5.94 12.72
C ILE A 240 -18.88 -5.38 14.12
N LYS A 241 -18.08 -6.08 14.94
CA LYS A 241 -17.76 -5.61 16.30
C LYS A 241 -17.02 -4.27 16.29
N ALA A 242 -15.98 -4.14 15.48
CA ALA A 242 -15.17 -2.93 15.42
C ALA A 242 -15.98 -1.71 14.95
N THR A 243 -16.86 -1.87 13.96
CA THR A 243 -17.75 -0.79 13.50
C THR A 243 -18.78 -0.39 14.54
N ALA A 244 -19.34 -1.34 15.29
CA ALA A 244 -20.28 -1.06 16.39
C ALA A 244 -19.59 -0.32 17.55
N ASP A 245 -18.40 -0.76 17.95
CA ASP A 245 -17.60 -0.10 18.98
C ASP A 245 -17.21 1.34 18.56
N TYR A 246 -16.82 1.54 17.29
CA TYR A 246 -16.53 2.87 16.76
C TYR A 246 -17.79 3.75 16.73
N GLN A 247 -18.91 3.25 16.22
CA GLN A 247 -20.19 3.97 16.19
C GLN A 247 -20.63 4.42 17.59
N THR A 248 -20.42 3.58 18.60
CA THR A 248 -20.71 3.95 20.00
C THR A 248 -19.76 5.03 20.47
N SER A 249 -18.48 4.92 20.18
CA SER A 249 -17.44 5.86 20.65
C SER A 249 -17.61 7.28 20.08
N ILE A 250 -18.00 7.43 18.82
CA ILE A 250 -18.21 8.76 18.19
C ILE A 250 -19.48 9.48 18.67
N ARG A 251 -20.34 8.81 19.45
CA ARG A 251 -21.52 9.38 20.09
C ARG A 251 -21.30 9.73 21.57
N ASP A 252 -20.16 9.34 22.14
CA ASP A 252 -19.81 9.64 23.53
C ASP A 252 -19.12 11.00 23.62
N GLU A 253 -19.80 11.97 24.27
CA GLU A 253 -19.26 13.34 24.41
C GLU A 253 -17.94 13.42 25.17
N LYS A 254 -17.67 12.48 26.09
CA LYS A 254 -16.39 12.45 26.83
C LYS A 254 -15.27 12.02 25.89
N LEU A 255 -15.52 11.01 25.06
CA LEU A 255 -14.55 10.52 24.09
C LEU A 255 -14.30 11.56 22.99
N LEU A 256 -15.35 12.26 22.51
CA LEU A 256 -15.20 13.36 21.56
C LEU A 256 -14.30 14.49 22.12
N LYS A 257 -14.50 14.87 23.38
CA LYS A 257 -13.65 15.87 24.06
C LYS A 257 -12.19 15.44 24.16
N MET A 258 -11.93 14.13 24.34
CA MET A 258 -10.56 13.60 24.37
C MET A 258 -9.87 13.66 22.99
N GLU A 259 -10.63 13.61 21.90
CA GLU A 259 -10.14 13.84 20.54
C GLU A 259 -10.12 15.34 20.16
N GLY A 260 -10.42 16.26 21.10
CA GLY A 260 -10.48 17.68 20.84
C GLY A 260 -11.67 18.12 19.98
N LYS A 261 -12.72 17.29 19.90
CA LYS A 261 -13.92 17.52 19.09
C LYS A 261 -15.11 17.91 19.96
N LYS A 262 -16.06 18.62 19.37
CA LYS A 262 -17.37 18.91 19.96
C LYS A 262 -18.42 17.96 19.41
N ALA A 263 -19.59 17.89 20.07
CA ALA A 263 -20.68 17.01 19.66
C ALA A 263 -21.26 17.32 18.26
N ASP A 264 -21.07 18.56 17.79
CA ASP A 264 -21.50 19.05 16.48
C ASP A 264 -20.40 18.97 15.39
N ASP A 265 -19.17 18.53 15.75
CA ASP A 265 -18.01 18.41 14.85
C ASP A 265 -17.62 16.94 14.64
N THR A 266 -18.62 16.10 14.28
CA THR A 266 -18.42 14.65 14.10
C THR A 266 -18.43 14.21 12.64
N HIS A 267 -18.65 15.13 11.71
CA HIS A 267 -18.88 14.82 10.30
C HIS A 267 -17.77 13.97 9.66
N SER A 268 -16.49 14.23 10.00
CA SER A 268 -15.39 13.39 9.47
C SER A 268 -15.40 11.98 10.05
N PHE A 269 -15.85 11.81 11.29
CA PHE A 269 -15.98 10.50 11.93
C PHE A 269 -17.16 9.71 11.36
N GLU A 270 -18.26 10.42 11.06
CA GLU A 270 -19.44 9.81 10.44
C GLU A 270 -19.13 9.33 9.03
N ARG A 271 -18.44 10.12 8.21
CA ARG A 271 -18.01 9.68 6.87
C ARG A 271 -17.10 8.44 6.92
N PHE A 272 -16.16 8.41 7.86
CA PHE A 272 -15.34 7.20 8.04
C PHE A 272 -16.19 5.99 8.44
N LEU A 273 -17.23 6.15 9.28
CA LEU A 273 -18.15 5.08 9.64
C LEU A 273 -18.97 4.60 8.43
N ASP A 274 -19.41 5.52 7.56
CA ASP A 274 -20.16 5.19 6.36
C ASP A 274 -19.30 4.34 5.42
N GLU A 275 -18.06 4.74 5.13
CA GLU A 275 -17.12 3.95 4.32
C GLU A 275 -16.76 2.60 4.96
N ALA A 276 -16.67 2.53 6.30
CA ALA A 276 -16.47 1.27 7.00
C ALA A 276 -17.68 0.32 6.84
N ASN A 277 -18.90 0.87 6.77
CA ASN A 277 -20.10 0.10 6.50
C ASN A 277 -20.16 -0.37 5.03
N ASP A 278 -19.73 0.45 4.08
CA ASP A 278 -19.68 0.09 2.66
C ASP A 278 -18.64 -1.01 2.42
N PHE A 279 -17.45 -0.89 3.05
CA PHE A 279 -16.46 -1.97 3.03
C PHE A 279 -17.00 -3.27 3.63
N LYS A 280 -17.73 -3.19 4.74
CA LYS A 280 -18.38 -4.34 5.38
C LYS A 280 -19.44 -4.97 4.47
N ALA A 281 -20.27 -4.18 3.79
CA ALA A 281 -21.27 -4.66 2.85
C ALA A 281 -20.65 -5.38 1.65
N SER A 282 -19.55 -4.82 1.12
CA SER A 282 -18.78 -5.45 0.05
C SER A 282 -18.18 -6.80 0.49
N LEU A 283 -17.69 -6.93 1.74
CA LEU A 283 -17.22 -8.20 2.29
C LEU A 283 -18.34 -9.22 2.44
N VAL A 284 -19.54 -8.81 2.87
CA VAL A 284 -20.73 -9.68 2.92
C VAL A 284 -21.03 -10.24 1.52
N SER A 285 -21.06 -9.37 0.52
CA SER A 285 -21.33 -9.76 -0.87
C SER A 285 -20.27 -10.73 -1.41
N LEU A 286 -18.99 -10.54 -1.07
CA LEU A 286 -17.91 -11.48 -1.42
C LEU A 286 -18.16 -12.87 -0.80
N ILE A 287 -18.48 -12.93 0.49
CA ILE A 287 -18.77 -14.18 1.20
C ILE A 287 -19.94 -14.92 0.54
N GLU A 288 -21.04 -14.21 0.29
CA GLU A 288 -22.24 -14.80 -0.34
C GLU A 288 -21.93 -15.39 -1.72
N ARG A 289 -21.19 -14.67 -2.55
CA ARG A 289 -20.80 -15.14 -3.88
C ARG A 289 -19.89 -16.37 -3.82
N ILE A 290 -18.94 -16.41 -2.88
CA ILE A 290 -18.08 -17.59 -2.67
C ILE A 290 -18.95 -18.80 -2.28
N GLU A 291 -19.89 -18.65 -1.35
CA GLU A 291 -20.76 -19.73 -0.89
C GLU A 291 -21.73 -20.23 -1.96
N LYS A 292 -22.31 -19.31 -2.73
CA LYS A 292 -23.24 -19.63 -3.82
C LYS A 292 -22.52 -20.08 -5.10
N LYS A 293 -21.16 -20.01 -5.15
CA LYS A 293 -20.35 -20.24 -6.35
C LYS A 293 -20.75 -19.35 -7.52
N GLU A 294 -21.16 -18.10 -7.23
CA GLU A 294 -21.67 -17.15 -8.21
C GLU A 294 -20.52 -16.41 -8.88
N ALA A 295 -20.03 -16.92 -10.01
CA ALA A 295 -18.97 -16.33 -10.80
C ALA A 295 -19.41 -15.03 -11.51
N LEU A 296 -18.42 -14.24 -11.94
CA LEU A 296 -18.65 -13.08 -12.79
C LEU A 296 -18.79 -13.51 -14.25
N ASP A 297 -19.59 -12.74 -15.01
CA ASP A 297 -19.71 -12.93 -16.46
C ASP A 297 -18.48 -12.43 -17.21
N GLU A 298 -18.28 -12.92 -18.44
CA GLU A 298 -17.10 -12.56 -19.24
C GLU A 298 -16.99 -11.07 -19.56
N HIS A 299 -18.11 -10.36 -19.69
CA HIS A 299 -18.11 -8.94 -19.97
C HIS A 299 -17.54 -8.16 -18.79
N THR A 300 -17.95 -8.51 -17.58
CA THR A 300 -17.40 -7.93 -16.33
C THR A 300 -15.91 -8.23 -16.21
N LEU A 301 -15.47 -9.46 -16.52
CA LEU A 301 -14.07 -9.87 -16.41
C LEU A 301 -13.11 -9.16 -17.39
N ARG A 302 -13.61 -8.62 -18.49
CA ARG A 302 -12.79 -7.96 -19.52
C ARG A 302 -12.45 -6.49 -19.21
N ASN A 303 -13.10 -5.89 -18.22
CA ASN A 303 -12.95 -4.46 -17.95
C ASN A 303 -12.75 -4.22 -16.44
N SER A 304 -11.62 -3.61 -16.07
CA SER A 304 -11.29 -3.28 -14.69
C SER A 304 -12.35 -2.39 -14.01
N PHE A 305 -12.91 -1.43 -14.74
CA PHE A 305 -13.97 -0.57 -14.23
C PHE A 305 -15.21 -1.37 -13.81
N PHE A 306 -15.61 -2.39 -14.58
CA PHE A 306 -16.75 -3.24 -14.20
C PHE A 306 -16.40 -4.14 -13.02
N LEU A 307 -15.18 -4.65 -12.95
CA LEU A 307 -14.69 -5.45 -11.81
C LEU A 307 -14.75 -4.67 -10.49
N GLU A 308 -14.20 -3.45 -10.48
CA GLU A 308 -14.17 -2.59 -9.30
C GLU A 308 -15.56 -2.15 -8.83
N ASN A 309 -16.54 -2.08 -9.74
CA ASN A 309 -17.93 -1.69 -9.42
C ASN A 309 -18.88 -2.89 -9.26
N LYS A 310 -18.36 -4.12 -9.35
CA LYS A 310 -19.19 -5.32 -9.16
C LYS A 310 -19.14 -5.80 -7.72
N GLU A 311 -20.23 -5.60 -6.99
CA GLU A 311 -20.34 -6.02 -5.60
C GLU A 311 -19.89 -7.47 -5.39
N GLY A 312 -19.06 -7.66 -4.37
CA GLY A 312 -18.51 -8.95 -3.98
C GLY A 312 -17.43 -9.49 -4.90
N SER A 313 -16.84 -8.69 -5.80
CA SER A 313 -15.55 -9.02 -6.42
C SER A 313 -14.40 -8.64 -5.50
N PRO A 314 -13.24 -9.32 -5.57
CA PRO A 314 -12.04 -8.89 -4.85
C PRO A 314 -11.60 -7.46 -5.20
N GLU A 315 -11.77 -7.05 -6.46
CA GLU A 315 -11.46 -5.69 -6.95
C GLU A 315 -12.39 -4.64 -6.32
N ASN A 316 -13.66 -4.97 -6.09
CA ASN A 316 -14.62 -4.10 -5.38
C ASN A 316 -14.22 -3.93 -3.90
N ILE A 317 -13.75 -4.99 -3.24
CA ILE A 317 -13.19 -4.91 -1.88
C ILE A 317 -12.00 -3.94 -1.84
N VAL A 318 -11.08 -4.04 -2.81
CA VAL A 318 -9.92 -3.14 -2.91
C VAL A 318 -10.36 -1.69 -3.11
N LYS A 319 -11.38 -1.44 -3.94
CA LYS A 319 -11.95 -0.12 -4.15
C LYS A 319 -12.45 0.49 -2.84
N HIS A 320 -13.35 -0.21 -2.14
CA HIS A 320 -13.91 0.27 -0.86
C HIS A 320 -12.84 0.41 0.23
N PHE A 321 -11.80 -0.44 0.21
CA PHE A 321 -10.67 -0.25 1.09
C PHE A 321 -9.93 1.08 0.81
N ASN A 322 -9.72 1.45 -0.45
CA ASN A 322 -9.07 2.72 -0.80
C ASN A 322 -9.92 3.93 -0.40
N GLU A 323 -11.25 3.84 -0.55
CA GLU A 323 -12.21 4.85 -0.09
C GLU A 323 -12.15 4.99 1.44
N LEU A 324 -12.17 3.88 2.17
CA LEU A 324 -12.01 3.83 3.62
C LEU A 324 -10.69 4.47 4.09
N VAL A 325 -9.58 4.21 3.40
CA VAL A 325 -8.28 4.86 3.66
C VAL A 325 -8.37 6.38 3.45
N GLY A 326 -9.06 6.82 2.41
CA GLY A 326 -9.30 8.24 2.15
C GLY A 326 -9.99 8.92 3.32
N GLU A 327 -11.09 8.35 3.81
CA GLU A 327 -11.84 8.90 4.95
C GLU A 327 -11.11 8.71 6.30
N TYR A 328 -10.34 7.64 6.47
CA TYR A 328 -9.43 7.54 7.60
C TYR A 328 -8.50 8.75 7.67
N ASN A 329 -7.80 9.06 6.57
CA ASN A 329 -6.88 10.19 6.49
C ASN A 329 -7.58 11.54 6.70
N ASN A 330 -8.83 11.69 6.28
CA ASN A 330 -9.63 12.89 6.52
C ASN A 330 -10.05 13.02 7.99
N SER A 331 -10.32 11.91 8.65
CA SER A 331 -10.81 11.89 10.04
C SER A 331 -9.73 12.10 11.10
N ILE A 332 -8.44 12.02 10.74
CA ILE A 332 -7.30 12.31 11.63
C ILE A 332 -6.78 13.76 11.52
N ARG A 333 -7.30 14.52 10.57
CA ARG A 333 -6.98 15.95 10.39
C ARG A 333 -7.90 16.82 11.23
#